data_26a0252d9f3de540834a56d5abd3c004
#
_entry.id   26a0252d9f3de540834a56d5abd3c004
#
_cell.length_a   1.000
_cell.length_b   1.000
_cell.length_c   1.000
_cell.angle_alpha   90.00
_cell.angle_beta   90.00
_cell.angle_gamma   90.00
#
_symmetry.space_group_name_H-M   'P 1'
#
loop_
_entity.id
_entity.type
_entity.pdbx_description
1 polymer ?
#
loop_
_entity_poly.entity_id
_entity_poly.type
_entity_poly.pdbx_seq_one_letter_code
_entity_poly.pdbx_strand_id
1 'polypeptide(L)'
;LFNNMNVLENCTSGQMTVLKRNKEEAKKIALENLEKVGMARFIDAKPAQLSGGQKQRVAIARALSMDPDVLLFDEPTSALDPEMVGEVLKTMKNLAHTGLTMVIVTHEMEFARDVSDRVIFMDKGVIAEEGTAEDIFVHPKEARTKEFLHRILTKN
;
A
#
# COMPACT_ATOMS: atom_id res chain seq x y z
N LEU A 1 4.22 -10.14 8.22
CA LEU A 1 4.62 -9.83 9.61
C LEU A 1 5.30 -11.02 10.25
N PHE A 2 6.17 -10.76 11.24
CA PHE A 2 6.76 -11.79 12.07
C PHE A 2 5.78 -12.20 13.17
N ASN A 3 5.30 -13.45 13.14
CA ASN A 3 4.24 -13.92 14.04
C ASN A 3 4.65 -14.03 15.51
N ASN A 4 5.94 -14.15 15.78
CA ASN A 4 6.52 -14.21 17.14
C ASN A 4 6.72 -12.84 17.77
N MET A 5 6.60 -11.76 17.02
CA MET A 5 6.75 -10.37 17.43
C MET A 5 5.40 -9.67 17.55
N ASN A 6 5.26 -8.71 18.48
CA ASN A 6 4.11 -7.82 18.52
C ASN A 6 4.20 -6.74 17.41
N VAL A 7 3.19 -5.87 17.33
CA VAL A 7 3.11 -4.79 16.32
C VAL A 7 4.31 -3.85 16.40
N LEU A 8 4.67 -3.39 17.60
CA LEU A 8 5.80 -2.48 17.80
C LEU A 8 7.13 -3.14 17.40
N GLU A 9 7.35 -4.37 17.84
CA GLU A 9 8.55 -5.15 17.51
C GLU A 9 8.68 -5.39 16.02
N ASN A 10 7.57 -5.65 15.30
CA ASN A 10 7.57 -5.75 13.84
C ASN A 10 8.08 -4.48 13.17
N CYS A 11 7.73 -3.29 13.69
CA CYS A 11 8.14 -2.02 13.13
C CYS A 11 9.54 -1.55 13.58
N THR A 12 10.06 -2.05 14.70
CA THR A 12 11.37 -1.64 15.23
C THR A 12 12.52 -2.57 14.83
N SER A 13 12.23 -3.86 14.62
CA SER A 13 13.25 -4.89 14.38
C SER A 13 14.14 -4.56 13.16
N GLY A 14 13.56 -4.20 12.02
CA GLY A 14 14.31 -3.82 10.82
C GLY A 14 15.18 -2.60 11.04
N GLN A 15 14.65 -1.58 11.69
CA GLN A 15 15.38 -0.35 12.00
C GLN A 15 16.64 -0.61 12.85
N MET A 16 16.51 -1.42 13.90
CA MET A 16 17.66 -1.76 14.77
C MET A 16 18.65 -2.68 14.08
N THR A 17 18.18 -3.67 13.32
CA THR A 17 19.04 -4.69 12.70
C THR A 17 19.77 -4.17 11.47
N VAL A 18 19.07 -3.45 10.58
CA VAL A 18 19.59 -2.99 9.28
C VAL A 18 20.13 -1.57 9.37
N LEU A 19 19.31 -0.63 9.88
CA LEU A 19 19.68 0.79 9.96
C LEU A 19 20.52 1.13 11.18
N LYS A 20 20.73 0.15 12.09
CA LYS A 20 21.53 0.31 13.32
C LYS A 20 21.03 1.42 14.26
N ARG A 21 19.76 1.80 14.15
CA ARG A 21 19.14 2.76 15.06
C ARG A 21 19.11 2.22 16.49
N ASN A 22 19.26 3.09 17.46
CA ASN A 22 19.07 2.72 18.86
C ASN A 22 17.58 2.46 19.15
N LYS A 23 17.30 1.81 20.27
CA LYS A 23 15.94 1.35 20.62
C LYS A 23 14.93 2.49 20.77
N GLU A 24 15.35 3.61 21.37
CA GLU A 24 14.46 4.76 21.62
C GLU A 24 14.10 5.47 20.30
N GLU A 25 15.06 5.67 19.42
CA GLU A 25 14.84 6.24 18.10
C GLU A 25 13.96 5.33 17.26
N ALA A 26 14.26 4.03 17.20
CA ALA A 26 13.46 3.06 16.44
C ALA A 26 12.01 3.01 16.95
N LYS A 27 11.81 3.06 18.28
CA LYS A 27 10.48 3.10 18.89
C LYS A 27 9.71 4.37 18.52
N LYS A 28 10.35 5.54 18.57
CA LYS A 28 9.73 6.82 18.21
C LYS A 28 9.22 6.77 16.76
N ILE A 29 10.08 6.41 15.81
CA ILE A 29 9.75 6.32 14.38
C ILE A 29 8.63 5.29 14.12
N ALA A 30 8.70 4.13 14.80
CA ALA A 30 7.66 3.11 14.70
C ALA A 30 6.29 3.62 15.17
N LEU A 31 6.24 4.32 16.30
CA LEU A 31 4.98 4.90 16.82
C LEU A 31 4.41 5.95 15.89
N GLU A 32 5.23 6.85 15.33
CA GLU A 32 4.80 7.86 14.35
C GLU A 32 4.20 7.20 13.10
N ASN A 33 4.81 6.14 12.58
CA ASN A 33 4.29 5.44 11.42
C ASN A 33 3.04 4.58 11.73
N LEU A 34 2.98 3.99 12.92
CA LEU A 34 1.77 3.29 13.39
C LEU A 34 0.59 4.25 13.57
N GLU A 35 0.83 5.47 14.01
CA GLU A 35 -0.20 6.52 14.08
C GLU A 35 -0.73 6.88 12.69
N LYS A 36 0.16 7.10 11.71
CA LYS A 36 -0.22 7.41 10.31
C LYS A 36 -1.16 6.36 9.69
N VAL A 37 -1.01 5.09 10.08
CA VAL A 37 -1.86 4.00 9.58
C VAL A 37 -2.99 3.60 10.55
N GLY A 38 -3.19 4.35 11.64
CA GLY A 38 -4.25 4.12 12.63
C GLY A 38 -4.07 2.84 13.46
N MET A 39 -2.83 2.42 13.69
CA MET A 39 -2.51 1.19 14.42
C MET A 39 -1.81 1.39 15.77
N ALA A 40 -1.63 2.65 16.21
CA ALA A 40 -0.91 2.97 17.46
C ALA A 40 -1.50 2.30 18.71
N ARG A 41 -2.82 2.10 18.78
CA ARG A 41 -3.48 1.43 19.91
C ARG A 41 -3.24 -0.09 19.99
N PHE A 42 -2.64 -0.69 18.97
CA PHE A 42 -2.44 -2.13 18.87
C PHE A 42 -0.96 -2.54 19.02
N ILE A 43 -0.11 -1.66 19.59
CA ILE A 43 1.35 -1.86 19.67
C ILE A 43 1.77 -3.18 20.33
N ASP A 44 1.00 -3.64 21.32
CA ASP A 44 1.27 -4.88 22.05
C ASP A 44 0.61 -6.12 21.45
N ALA A 45 -0.28 -5.94 20.48
CA ALA A 45 -0.97 -7.05 19.84
C ALA A 45 -0.02 -7.88 18.97
N LYS A 46 -0.25 -9.19 18.92
CA LYS A 46 0.43 -10.10 17.99
C LYS A 46 -0.37 -10.20 16.68
N PRO A 47 0.28 -10.55 15.57
CA PRO A 47 -0.41 -10.68 14.27
C PRO A 47 -1.64 -11.60 14.31
N ALA A 48 -1.64 -12.66 15.13
CA ALA A 48 -2.78 -13.55 15.27
C ALA A 48 -4.05 -12.88 15.84
N GLN A 49 -3.90 -11.73 16.52
CA GLN A 49 -4.97 -10.97 17.16
C GLN A 49 -5.52 -9.86 16.24
N LEU A 50 -4.98 -9.70 15.02
CA LEU A 50 -5.30 -8.65 14.08
C LEU A 50 -6.14 -9.19 12.92
N SER A 51 -7.07 -8.36 12.43
CA SER A 51 -7.77 -8.62 11.16
C SER A 51 -6.80 -8.54 9.96
N GLY A 52 -7.22 -9.01 8.78
CA GLY A 52 -6.44 -8.93 7.56
C GLY A 52 -6.02 -7.50 7.21
N GLY A 53 -6.98 -6.56 7.24
CA GLY A 53 -6.71 -5.14 6.98
C GLY A 53 -5.81 -4.49 8.02
N GLN A 54 -5.93 -4.87 9.31
CA GLN A 54 -5.03 -4.42 10.36
C GLN A 54 -3.59 -4.93 10.12
N LYS A 55 -3.43 -6.22 9.77
CA LYS A 55 -2.12 -6.78 9.43
C LYS A 55 -1.48 -6.04 8.25
N GLN A 56 -2.27 -5.71 7.23
CA GLN A 56 -1.79 -4.98 6.07
C GLN A 56 -1.33 -3.57 6.46
N ARG A 57 -2.08 -2.84 7.27
CA ARG A 57 -1.69 -1.51 7.76
C ARG A 57 -0.43 -1.56 8.63
N VAL A 58 -0.27 -2.56 9.47
CA VAL A 58 0.99 -2.77 10.22
C VAL A 58 2.16 -3.09 9.29
N ALA A 59 1.94 -3.87 8.22
CA ALA A 59 2.97 -4.14 7.21
C ALA A 59 3.42 -2.85 6.50
N ILE A 60 2.49 -1.96 6.19
CA ILE A 60 2.78 -0.63 5.65
C ILE A 60 3.61 0.20 6.64
N ALA A 61 3.20 0.28 7.91
CA ALA A 61 3.95 1.01 8.95
C ALA A 61 5.37 0.45 9.14
N ARG A 62 5.52 -0.88 9.08
CA ARG A 62 6.82 -1.55 9.14
C ARG A 62 7.73 -1.13 7.98
N ALA A 63 7.19 -1.07 6.76
CA ALA A 63 7.93 -0.64 5.59
C ALA A 63 8.31 0.85 5.68
N LEU A 64 7.37 1.72 6.07
CA LEU A 64 7.62 3.15 6.28
C LEU A 64 8.70 3.41 7.35
N SER A 65 8.78 2.57 8.37
CA SER A 65 9.76 2.71 9.45
C SER A 65 11.21 2.49 9.00
N MET A 66 11.41 1.99 7.78
CA MET A 66 12.73 1.87 7.16
C MET A 66 13.18 3.11 6.40
N ASP A 67 12.39 4.20 6.41
CA ASP A 67 12.59 5.45 5.65
C ASP A 67 12.87 5.20 4.16
N PRO A 68 11.95 4.53 3.44
CA PRO A 68 12.18 4.19 2.05
C PRO A 68 12.02 5.42 1.14
N ASP A 69 12.87 5.53 0.10
CA ASP A 69 12.68 6.51 -0.97
C ASP A 69 11.51 6.13 -1.89
N VAL A 70 11.27 4.81 -2.03
CA VAL A 70 10.19 4.24 -2.85
C VAL A 70 9.51 3.11 -2.09
N LEU A 71 8.18 3.11 -2.06
CA LEU A 71 7.38 2.04 -1.49
C LEU A 71 6.68 1.24 -2.59
N LEU A 72 6.89 -0.08 -2.59
CA LEU A 72 6.31 -0.99 -3.57
C LEU A 72 5.12 -1.73 -2.97
N PHE A 73 3.99 -1.70 -3.67
CA PHE A 73 2.79 -2.48 -3.33
C PHE A 73 2.47 -3.44 -4.46
N ASP A 74 2.35 -4.71 -4.13
CA ASP A 74 1.92 -5.76 -5.05
C ASP A 74 0.60 -6.32 -4.56
N GLU A 75 -0.49 -5.95 -5.23
CA GLU A 75 -1.86 -6.38 -4.94
C GLU A 75 -2.23 -6.30 -3.43
N PRO A 76 -2.12 -5.12 -2.79
CA PRO A 76 -2.20 -4.99 -1.33
C PRO A 76 -3.56 -5.35 -0.73
N THR A 77 -4.60 -5.49 -1.54
CA THR A 77 -5.98 -5.79 -1.10
C THR A 77 -6.48 -7.16 -1.54
N SER A 78 -5.74 -7.90 -2.39
CA SER A 78 -6.21 -9.13 -3.03
C SER A 78 -6.57 -10.28 -2.06
N ALA A 79 -5.96 -10.32 -0.88
CA ALA A 79 -6.20 -11.32 0.15
C ALA A 79 -7.12 -10.83 1.29
N LEU A 80 -7.82 -9.71 1.10
CA LEU A 80 -8.67 -9.10 2.12
C LEU A 80 -10.16 -9.32 1.80
N ASP A 81 -10.95 -9.42 2.88
CA ASP A 81 -12.40 -9.33 2.75
C ASP A 81 -12.82 -7.94 2.27
N PRO A 82 -13.88 -7.82 1.44
CA PRO A 82 -14.33 -6.54 0.89
C PRO A 82 -14.54 -5.42 1.92
N GLU A 83 -15.03 -5.78 3.11
CA GLU A 83 -15.24 -4.82 4.21
C GLU A 83 -13.92 -4.20 4.73
N MET A 84 -12.79 -4.88 4.54
CA MET A 84 -11.47 -4.42 5.01
C MET A 84 -10.68 -3.66 3.95
N VAL A 85 -11.04 -3.79 2.68
CA VAL A 85 -10.36 -3.15 1.54
C VAL A 85 -10.35 -1.64 1.69
N GLY A 86 -11.51 -1.05 2.00
CA GLY A 86 -11.67 0.41 2.09
C GLY A 86 -10.72 1.09 3.07
N GLU A 87 -10.46 0.47 4.24
CA GLU A 87 -9.54 1.03 5.25
C GLU A 87 -8.09 1.03 4.77
N VAL A 88 -7.67 -0.02 4.04
CA VAL A 88 -6.31 -0.13 3.50
C VAL A 88 -6.12 0.87 2.37
N LEU A 89 -7.06 0.97 1.44
CA LEU A 89 -7.03 1.94 0.34
C LEU A 89 -7.02 3.39 0.86
N LYS A 90 -7.82 3.70 1.88
CA LYS A 90 -7.80 5.01 2.54
C LYS A 90 -6.43 5.33 3.14
N THR A 91 -5.79 4.35 3.78
CA THR A 91 -4.44 4.51 4.33
C THR A 91 -3.43 4.81 3.21
N MET A 92 -3.48 4.07 2.11
CA MET A 92 -2.60 4.28 0.96
C MET A 92 -2.87 5.63 0.28
N LYS A 93 -4.13 6.06 0.16
CA LYS A 93 -4.50 7.38 -0.36
C LYS A 93 -3.91 8.51 0.48
N ASN A 94 -3.97 8.39 1.81
CA ASN A 94 -3.36 9.36 2.70
C ASN A 94 -1.84 9.43 2.52
N LEU A 95 -1.18 8.28 2.31
CA LEU A 95 0.27 8.23 2.05
C LEU A 95 0.65 8.86 0.72
N ALA A 96 -0.15 8.73 -0.33
CA ALA A 96 0.09 9.36 -1.63
C ALA A 96 0.23 10.90 -1.52
N HIS A 97 -0.49 11.51 -0.59
CA HIS A 97 -0.42 12.95 -0.36
C HIS A 97 0.78 13.42 0.49
N THR A 98 1.63 12.50 0.95
CA THR A 98 2.84 12.87 1.74
C THR A 98 4.08 13.15 0.92
N GLY A 99 4.01 12.97 -0.40
CA GLY A 99 5.16 13.11 -1.32
C GLY A 99 6.06 11.87 -1.40
N LEU A 100 5.66 10.76 -0.77
CA LEU A 100 6.36 9.48 -0.89
C LEU A 100 6.13 8.89 -2.28
N THR A 101 7.20 8.49 -2.96
CA THR A 101 7.10 7.77 -4.23
C THR A 101 6.56 6.36 -3.98
N MET A 102 5.47 6.02 -4.65
CA MET A 102 4.85 4.70 -4.55
C MET A 102 4.69 4.06 -5.94
N VAL A 103 5.03 2.78 -6.04
CA VAL A 103 4.69 1.95 -7.20
C VAL A 103 3.68 0.91 -6.75
N ILE A 104 2.51 0.90 -7.37
CA ILE A 104 1.36 0.12 -6.92
C ILE A 104 0.86 -0.76 -8.06
N VAL A 105 0.89 -2.08 -7.87
CA VAL A 105 0.17 -3.03 -8.72
C VAL A 105 -1.18 -3.30 -8.05
N THR A 106 -2.26 -3.02 -8.76
CA THR A 106 -3.61 -3.15 -8.20
C THR A 106 -4.67 -3.39 -9.28
N HIS A 107 -5.77 -4.00 -8.89
CA HIS A 107 -7.01 -4.11 -9.66
C HIS A 107 -8.11 -3.15 -9.16
N GLU A 108 -7.83 -2.32 -8.18
CA GLU A 108 -8.73 -1.29 -7.65
C GLU A 108 -8.69 -0.05 -8.54
N MET A 109 -9.51 -0.05 -9.61
CA MET A 109 -9.42 0.96 -10.66
C MET A 109 -9.80 2.36 -10.20
N GLU A 110 -10.81 2.49 -9.34
CA GLU A 110 -11.19 3.79 -8.78
C GLU A 110 -10.07 4.38 -7.93
N PHE A 111 -9.48 3.56 -7.08
CA PHE A 111 -8.33 3.95 -6.28
C PHE A 111 -7.15 4.38 -7.17
N ALA A 112 -6.80 3.57 -8.18
CA ALA A 112 -5.71 3.89 -9.11
C ALA A 112 -5.96 5.24 -9.81
N ARG A 113 -7.19 5.47 -10.30
CA ARG A 113 -7.58 6.74 -10.93
C ARG A 113 -7.42 7.94 -9.99
N ASP A 114 -7.78 7.76 -8.71
CA ASP A 114 -7.82 8.85 -7.73
C ASP A 114 -6.45 9.27 -7.21
N VAL A 115 -5.46 8.36 -7.20
CA VAL A 115 -4.17 8.60 -6.53
C VAL A 115 -2.96 8.64 -7.44
N SER A 116 -3.09 8.19 -8.69
CA SER A 116 -1.93 8.04 -9.57
C SER A 116 -1.61 9.31 -10.33
N ASP A 117 -0.35 9.74 -10.27
CA ASP A 117 0.22 10.73 -11.19
C ASP A 117 0.50 10.13 -12.56
N ARG A 118 0.85 8.84 -12.60
CA ARG A 118 1.16 8.07 -13.81
C ARG A 118 0.59 6.66 -13.69
N VAL A 119 -0.06 6.21 -14.76
CA VAL A 119 -0.64 4.87 -14.88
C VAL A 119 0.07 4.12 -16.00
N ILE A 120 0.39 2.86 -15.75
CA ILE A 120 1.01 1.95 -16.72
C ILE A 120 0.10 0.74 -16.87
N PHE A 121 -0.45 0.56 -18.06
CA PHE A 121 -1.19 -0.64 -18.42
C PHE A 121 -0.25 -1.67 -19.05
N MET A 122 -0.19 -2.84 -18.45
CA MET A 122 0.65 -3.96 -18.93
C MET A 122 -0.22 -5.07 -19.53
N ASP A 123 0.17 -5.59 -20.66
CA ASP A 123 -0.43 -6.77 -21.28
C ASP A 123 0.67 -7.68 -21.85
N LYS A 124 0.56 -8.99 -21.63
CA LYS A 124 1.51 -10.00 -22.11
C LYS A 124 2.99 -9.72 -21.76
N GLY A 125 3.24 -9.12 -20.59
CA GLY A 125 4.60 -8.86 -20.11
C GLY A 125 5.28 -7.62 -20.68
N VAL A 126 4.55 -6.79 -21.42
CA VAL A 126 5.05 -5.51 -21.97
C VAL A 126 4.14 -4.35 -21.55
N ILE A 127 4.70 -3.14 -21.55
CA ILE A 127 3.90 -1.92 -21.39
C ILE A 127 3.10 -1.72 -22.67
N ALA A 128 1.78 -1.85 -22.55
CA ALA A 128 0.85 -1.65 -23.68
C ALA A 128 0.47 -0.16 -23.82
N GLU A 129 0.26 0.52 -22.69
CA GLU A 129 -0.05 1.96 -22.69
C GLU A 129 0.39 2.58 -21.38
N GLU A 130 0.82 3.85 -21.41
CA GLU A 130 1.14 4.64 -20.22
C GLU A 130 0.71 6.09 -20.41
N GLY A 131 0.36 6.74 -19.31
CA GLY A 131 -0.08 8.14 -19.31
C GLY A 131 -0.53 8.59 -17.92
N THR A 132 -1.19 9.74 -17.87
CA THR A 132 -1.89 10.20 -16.68
C THR A 132 -3.12 9.34 -16.41
N ALA A 133 -3.72 9.47 -15.22
CA ALA A 133 -4.99 8.80 -14.93
C ALA A 133 -6.09 9.18 -15.95
N GLU A 134 -6.14 10.45 -16.38
CA GLU A 134 -7.07 10.92 -17.41
C GLU A 134 -6.83 10.23 -18.76
N ASP A 135 -5.56 10.14 -19.19
CA ASP A 135 -5.22 9.49 -20.47
C ASP A 135 -5.65 8.03 -20.50
N ILE A 136 -5.42 7.30 -19.43
CA ILE A 136 -5.66 5.84 -19.40
C ILE A 136 -7.10 5.50 -19.08
N PHE A 137 -7.73 6.15 -18.10
CA PHE A 137 -9.08 5.77 -17.65
C PHE A 137 -10.22 6.44 -18.44
N VAL A 138 -9.97 7.63 -19.02
CA VAL A 138 -11.00 8.40 -19.74
C VAL A 138 -10.76 8.40 -21.24
N HIS A 139 -9.52 8.56 -21.67
CA HIS A 139 -9.13 8.69 -23.07
C HIS A 139 -8.12 7.65 -23.55
N PRO A 140 -8.31 6.33 -23.25
CA PRO A 140 -7.37 5.30 -23.68
C PRO A 140 -7.24 5.28 -25.21
N LYS A 141 -6.01 5.15 -25.69
CA LYS A 141 -5.70 5.11 -27.14
C LYS A 141 -5.69 3.68 -27.65
N GLU A 142 -5.06 2.78 -26.87
CA GLU A 142 -4.86 1.40 -27.27
C GLU A 142 -6.16 0.57 -27.18
N ALA A 143 -6.44 -0.23 -28.21
CA ALA A 143 -7.63 -1.08 -28.26
C ALA A 143 -7.70 -2.06 -27.08
N ARG A 144 -6.55 -2.57 -26.65
CA ARG A 144 -6.45 -3.52 -25.56
C ARG A 144 -6.76 -2.89 -24.21
N THR A 145 -6.33 -1.65 -23.98
CA THR A 145 -6.66 -0.86 -22.79
C THR A 145 -8.17 -0.59 -22.72
N LYS A 146 -8.77 -0.18 -23.83
CA LYS A 146 -10.23 0.02 -23.94
C LYS A 146 -11.02 -1.23 -23.59
N GLU A 147 -10.64 -2.37 -24.16
CA GLU A 147 -11.28 -3.66 -23.88
C GLU A 147 -11.19 -4.06 -22.41
N PHE A 148 -10.01 -3.88 -21.81
CA PHE A 148 -9.78 -4.19 -20.40
C PHE A 148 -10.64 -3.33 -19.47
N LEU A 149 -10.61 -2.01 -19.67
CA LEU A 149 -11.38 -1.06 -18.86
C LEU A 149 -12.88 -1.27 -19.03
N HIS A 150 -13.37 -1.47 -20.25
CA HIS A 150 -14.78 -1.76 -20.50
C HIS A 150 -15.24 -3.00 -19.71
N ARG A 151 -14.44 -4.07 -19.68
CA ARG A 151 -14.78 -5.32 -19.00
C ARG A 151 -14.86 -5.14 -17.46
N ILE A 152 -14.02 -4.27 -16.90
CA ILE A 152 -13.98 -4.05 -15.44
C ILE A 152 -15.05 -3.07 -15.02
N LEU A 153 -15.19 -1.95 -15.73
CA LEU A 153 -16.14 -0.87 -15.37
C LEU A 153 -17.60 -1.23 -15.63
N THR A 154 -17.87 -2.22 -16.50
CA THR A 154 -19.26 -2.70 -16.77
C THR A 154 -19.68 -3.88 -15.90
N LYS A 155 -18.80 -4.39 -15.02
CA LYS A 155 -19.11 -5.49 -14.10
C LYS A 155 -19.61 -5.04 -12.71
N ASN A 156 -19.70 -3.74 -12.49
CA ASN A 156 -20.24 -3.17 -11.23
C ASN A 156 -21.65 -2.60 -11.43
#